data_55d6fc3f7af26ee36ee0795c4b9f6902
#
_entry.id   55d6fc3f7af26ee36ee0795c4b9f6902
#
_cell.length_a   1.000
_cell.length_b   1.000
_cell.length_c   1.000
_cell.angle_alpha   90.00
_cell.angle_beta   90.00
_cell.angle_gamma   90.00
#
_symmetry.space_group_name_H-M   'P 1'
#
loop_
_entity.id
_entity.type
_entity.pdbx_description
1 polymer ?
#
loop_
_entity_poly.entity_id
_entity_poly.type
_entity_poly.pdbx_seq_one_letter_code
_entity_poly.pdbx_strand_id
1 'polypeptide(L)'
;MMTDPIADMLTRLRNAAGAGHRWVDMPVSKLKVEVSRILKENHFVFDYKVLDDGMHGLLRVYLKYHEGQPVIRHLERVSCPGRRHYVAVEDIPRVRNGLGMAILSTSRGLLSDRGAREEKVGGELMAFVW
;
A
#
# COMPACT_ATOMS: atom_id res chain seq x y z
N MET A 1 -13.80 -1.70 -19.65
CA MET A 1 -12.38 -1.50 -19.29
C MET A 1 -12.17 -1.81 -17.81
N MET A 2 -11.22 -2.63 -17.49
CA MET A 2 -10.87 -2.89 -16.11
C MET A 2 -9.94 -1.80 -15.59
N THR A 3 -10.20 -1.32 -14.38
CA THR A 3 -9.35 -0.34 -13.72
C THR A 3 -8.74 -0.98 -12.47
N ASP A 4 -7.53 -0.55 -12.14
CA ASP A 4 -6.84 -1.03 -10.94
C ASP A 4 -6.29 0.18 -10.17
N PRO A 5 -7.11 0.76 -9.28
CA PRO A 5 -6.69 1.92 -8.50
C PRO A 5 -5.47 1.65 -7.62
N ILE A 6 -5.30 0.43 -7.16
CA ILE A 6 -4.13 0.05 -6.35
C ILE A 6 -2.87 0.09 -7.20
N ALA A 7 -2.90 -0.51 -8.40
CA ALA A 7 -1.75 -0.46 -9.31
C ALA A 7 -1.37 0.97 -9.65
N ASP A 8 -2.37 1.83 -9.90
CA ASP A 8 -2.13 3.25 -10.16
C ASP A 8 -1.46 3.93 -8.97
N MET A 9 -1.96 3.68 -7.76
CA MET A 9 -1.38 4.24 -6.55
C MET A 9 0.07 3.80 -6.36
N LEU A 10 0.35 2.50 -6.52
CA LEU A 10 1.71 1.98 -6.37
C LEU A 10 2.65 2.59 -7.40
N THR A 11 2.19 2.78 -8.64
CA THR A 11 2.98 3.42 -9.68
C THR A 11 3.29 4.87 -9.33
N ARG A 12 2.30 5.63 -8.83
CA ARG A 12 2.51 7.02 -8.40
C ARG A 12 3.53 7.12 -7.27
N LEU A 13 3.41 6.24 -6.26
CA LEU A 13 4.36 6.18 -5.15
C LEU A 13 5.77 5.86 -5.63
N ARG A 14 5.89 4.86 -6.50
CA ARG A 14 7.19 4.44 -7.05
C ARG A 14 7.85 5.56 -7.82
N ASN A 15 7.10 6.22 -8.71
CA ASN A 15 7.63 7.30 -9.53
C ASN A 15 8.05 8.50 -8.68
N ALA A 16 7.24 8.88 -7.70
CA ALA A 16 7.54 10.00 -6.81
C ALA A 16 8.77 9.73 -5.95
N ALA A 17 8.89 8.51 -5.42
CA ALA A 17 10.05 8.10 -4.62
C ALA A 17 11.33 8.10 -5.47
N GLY A 18 11.25 7.57 -6.70
CA GLY A 18 12.38 7.56 -7.61
C GLY A 18 12.83 8.96 -8.03
N ALA A 19 11.90 9.92 -8.08
CA ALA A 19 12.19 11.31 -8.42
C ALA A 19 12.60 12.16 -7.21
N GLY A 20 12.54 11.60 -6.00
CA GLY A 20 12.92 12.31 -4.77
C GLY A 20 11.89 13.33 -4.30
N HIS A 21 10.63 13.17 -4.68
CA HIS A 21 9.57 14.09 -4.27
C HIS A 21 9.25 13.93 -2.79
N ARG A 22 8.86 15.02 -2.12
CA ARG A 22 8.45 14.96 -0.71
C ARG A 22 7.09 14.33 -0.52
N TRP A 23 6.19 14.54 -1.46
CA TRP A 23 4.86 13.96 -1.41
C TRP A 23 4.37 13.63 -2.82
N VAL A 24 3.29 12.89 -2.86
CA VAL A 24 2.59 12.58 -4.11
C VAL A 24 1.09 12.75 -3.88
N ASP A 25 0.41 13.32 -4.87
CA ASP A 25 -1.02 13.57 -4.83
C ASP A 25 -1.76 12.63 -5.77
N MET A 26 -2.96 12.23 -5.35
CA MET A 26 -3.81 11.36 -6.16
C MET A 26 -5.28 11.58 -5.78
N PRO A 27 -6.23 11.27 -6.67
CA PRO A 27 -7.64 11.32 -6.29
C PRO A 27 -7.89 10.43 -5.09
N VAL A 28 -8.66 10.93 -4.11
CA VAL A 28 -8.93 10.18 -2.89
C VAL A 28 -9.90 9.02 -3.15
N SER A 29 -9.70 7.92 -2.45
CA SER A 29 -10.67 6.83 -2.36
C SER A 29 -10.48 6.14 -1.02
N LYS A 30 -11.52 5.46 -0.56
CA LYS A 30 -11.48 4.73 0.71
C LYS A 30 -10.32 3.73 0.74
N LEU A 31 -10.17 3.00 -0.35
CA LEU A 31 -9.13 1.97 -0.47
C LEU A 31 -7.73 2.57 -0.41
N LYS A 32 -7.49 3.67 -1.12
CA LYS A 32 -6.19 4.34 -1.12
C LYS A 32 -5.85 4.92 0.26
N VAL A 33 -6.84 5.45 0.98
CA VAL A 33 -6.64 5.93 2.35
C VAL A 33 -6.23 4.78 3.26
N GLU A 34 -6.88 3.62 3.13
CA GLU A 34 -6.55 2.44 3.93
C GLU A 34 -5.14 1.93 3.63
N VAL A 35 -4.74 1.91 2.36
CA VAL A 35 -3.36 1.55 1.99
C VAL A 35 -2.37 2.52 2.62
N SER A 36 -2.66 3.83 2.56
CA SER A 36 -1.81 4.86 3.16
C SER A 36 -1.66 4.67 4.66
N ARG A 37 -2.76 4.34 5.35
CA ARG A 37 -2.75 4.07 6.79
C ARG A 37 -1.81 2.92 7.12
N ILE A 38 -1.90 1.82 6.38
CA ILE A 38 -1.06 0.64 6.59
C ILE A 38 0.41 0.97 6.32
N LEU A 39 0.69 1.70 5.25
CA LEU A 39 2.05 2.11 4.92
C LEU A 39 2.65 2.98 6.03
N LYS A 40 1.85 3.91 6.58
CA LYS A 40 2.31 4.76 7.67
C LYS A 40 2.54 3.97 8.95
N GLU A 41 1.61 3.11 9.33
CA GLU A 41 1.73 2.29 10.54
C GLU A 41 2.96 1.39 10.52
N ASN A 42 3.37 0.96 9.32
CA ASN A 42 4.52 0.09 9.14
C ASN A 42 5.79 0.86 8.73
N HIS A 43 5.77 2.19 8.86
CA HIS A 43 6.92 3.08 8.69
C HIS A 43 7.48 3.15 7.26
N PHE A 44 6.66 2.88 6.26
CA PHE A 44 7.06 3.00 4.85
C PHE A 44 6.85 4.39 4.29
N VAL A 45 5.86 5.13 4.82
CA VAL A 45 5.65 6.54 4.46
C VAL A 45 5.65 7.39 5.73
N PHE A 46 5.92 8.68 5.58
CA PHE A 46 5.98 9.61 6.71
C PHE A 46 4.58 9.92 7.26
N ASP A 47 3.63 10.24 6.36
CA ASP A 47 2.27 10.62 6.74
C ASP A 47 1.38 10.62 5.49
N TYR A 48 0.10 10.85 5.70
CA TYR A 48 -0.84 11.10 4.62
C TYR A 48 -1.94 12.04 5.10
N LYS A 49 -2.53 12.76 4.16
CA LYS A 49 -3.62 13.70 4.46
C LYS A 49 -4.65 13.66 3.33
N VAL A 50 -5.91 13.85 3.71
CA VAL A 50 -6.98 14.06 2.75
C VAL A 50 -7.25 15.57 2.69
N LEU A 51 -7.11 16.15 1.51
CA LEU A 51 -7.26 17.58 1.29
C LEU A 51 -8.49 17.84 0.43
N ASP A 52 -9.17 18.95 0.73
CA ASP A 52 -10.31 19.39 -0.09
C ASP A 52 -9.77 20.17 -1.28
N ASP A 53 -10.00 19.64 -2.48
CA ASP A 53 -9.61 20.30 -3.74
C ASP A 53 -10.79 21.01 -4.41
N GLY A 54 -11.93 21.11 -3.71
CA GLY A 54 -13.15 21.70 -4.24
C GLY A 54 -13.94 20.80 -5.16
N MET A 55 -13.51 19.56 -5.35
CA MET A 55 -14.15 18.58 -6.21
C MET A 55 -14.42 17.27 -5.45
N HIS A 56 -13.58 16.27 -5.62
CA HIS A 56 -13.78 14.95 -5.00
C HIS A 56 -12.86 14.68 -3.82
N GLY A 57 -11.90 15.55 -3.61
CA GLY A 57 -10.90 15.38 -2.58
C GLY A 57 -9.60 14.80 -3.13
N LEU A 58 -8.53 15.16 -2.47
CA LEU A 58 -7.17 14.81 -2.84
C LEU A 58 -6.51 14.05 -1.70
N LEU A 59 -5.90 12.92 -2.00
CA LEU A 59 -5.06 12.21 -1.04
C LEU A 59 -3.61 12.61 -1.29
N ARG A 60 -2.96 13.12 -0.26
CA ARG A 60 -1.54 13.46 -0.30
C ARG A 60 -0.78 12.51 0.60
N VAL A 61 0.17 11.78 0.03
CA VAL A 61 1.02 10.87 0.78
C VAL A 61 2.42 11.46 0.86
N TYR A 62 2.92 11.64 2.08
CA TYR A 62 4.26 12.19 2.33
C TYR A 62 5.25 11.03 2.38
N LEU A 63 6.21 11.06 1.46
CA LEU A 63 7.19 10.00 1.33
C LEU A 63 8.24 10.08 2.43
N LYS A 64 8.89 8.97 2.70
CA LYS A 64 9.89 8.86 3.76
C LYS A 64 11.24 8.51 3.16
N TYR A 65 12.27 9.21 3.61
CA TYR A 65 13.64 9.02 3.14
C TYR A 65 14.56 8.78 4.32
N HIS A 66 15.60 8.01 4.09
CA HIS A 66 16.65 7.75 5.06
C HIS A 66 17.99 7.85 4.34
N GLU A 67 18.85 8.76 4.81
CA GLU A 67 20.16 9.02 4.21
C GLU A 67 20.07 9.27 2.69
N GLY A 68 19.08 10.06 2.29
CA GLY A 68 18.88 10.44 0.89
C GLY A 68 18.24 9.38 0.02
N GLN A 69 17.89 8.22 0.57
CA GLN A 69 17.26 7.13 -0.18
C GLN A 69 15.82 6.92 0.28
N PRO A 70 14.90 6.63 -0.65
CA PRO A 70 13.53 6.33 -0.24
C PRO A 70 13.48 5.07 0.63
N VAL A 71 12.64 5.11 1.66
CA VAL A 71 12.41 3.94 2.52
C VAL A 71 11.74 2.83 1.72
N ILE A 72 10.79 3.18 0.86
CA ILE A 72 10.20 2.21 -0.06
C ILE A 72 11.20 1.92 -1.16
N ARG A 73 11.66 0.67 -1.22
CA ARG A 73 12.59 0.21 -2.24
C ARG A 73 11.87 -0.47 -3.41
N HIS A 74 10.76 -1.14 -3.13
CA HIS A 74 10.03 -1.89 -4.13
C HIS A 74 8.54 -1.95 -3.78
N LEU A 75 7.70 -1.85 -4.80
CA LEU A 75 6.25 -1.99 -4.70
C LEU A 75 5.81 -2.95 -5.80
N GLU A 76 5.12 -4.01 -5.43
CA GLU A 76 4.68 -5.03 -6.36
C GLU A 76 3.19 -5.30 -6.19
N ARG A 77 2.44 -5.19 -7.29
CA ARG A 77 1.04 -5.56 -7.34
C ARG A 77 0.94 -7.07 -7.52
N VAL A 78 0.26 -7.76 -6.59
CA VAL A 78 0.15 -9.22 -6.65
C VAL A 78 -1.18 -9.62 -7.28
N SER A 79 -2.30 -9.43 -6.55
CA SER A 79 -3.62 -9.71 -7.06
C SER A 79 -4.09 -8.55 -7.94
N CYS A 80 -4.74 -8.82 -9.06
CA CYS A 80 -5.25 -7.78 -9.94
C CYS A 80 -6.60 -8.21 -10.52
N PRO A 81 -7.37 -7.28 -11.12
CA PRO A 81 -8.73 -7.61 -11.57
C PRO A 81 -8.84 -8.83 -12.48
N GLY A 82 -7.85 -9.07 -13.32
CA GLY A 82 -7.86 -10.22 -14.23
C GLY A 82 -7.27 -11.49 -13.63
N ARG A 83 -6.66 -11.42 -12.45
CA ARG A 83 -6.00 -12.57 -11.84
C ARG A 83 -5.91 -12.38 -10.32
N ARG A 84 -6.95 -12.85 -9.64
CA ARG A 84 -7.04 -12.75 -8.17
C ARG A 84 -6.14 -13.78 -7.50
N HIS A 85 -5.57 -13.40 -6.37
CA HIS A 85 -4.65 -14.24 -5.62
C HIS A 85 -5.07 -14.25 -4.15
N TYR A 86 -5.59 -15.39 -3.68
CA TYR A 86 -6.07 -15.55 -2.30
C TYR A 86 -5.15 -16.49 -1.54
N VAL A 87 -4.95 -16.22 -0.25
CA VAL A 87 -4.14 -17.07 0.62
C VAL A 87 -4.88 -17.33 1.93
N ALA A 88 -4.68 -18.52 2.48
CA ALA A 88 -5.12 -18.84 3.83
C ALA A 88 -4.14 -18.22 4.82
N VAL A 89 -4.54 -18.11 6.09
CA VAL A 89 -3.72 -17.46 7.11
C VAL A 89 -2.34 -18.13 7.25
N GLU A 90 -2.28 -19.45 7.17
CA GLU A 90 -1.02 -20.20 7.30
C GLU A 90 -0.12 -20.04 6.06
N ASP A 91 -0.66 -19.58 4.95
CA ASP A 91 0.08 -19.41 3.69
C ASP A 91 0.48 -17.96 3.41
N ILE A 92 0.24 -17.05 4.36
CA ILE A 92 0.63 -15.65 4.19
C ILE A 92 2.15 -15.57 4.11
N PRO A 93 2.71 -15.04 3.00
CA PRO A 93 4.15 -15.02 2.83
C PRO A 93 4.84 -13.99 3.73
N ARG A 94 6.10 -14.25 4.04
CA ARG A 94 6.96 -13.28 4.69
C ARG A 94 7.79 -12.59 3.62
N VAL A 95 7.60 -11.30 3.45
CA VAL A 95 8.29 -10.52 2.44
C VAL A 95 9.68 -10.15 2.97
N ARG A 96 10.72 -10.53 2.23
CA ARG A 96 12.11 -10.24 2.60
C ARG A 96 12.43 -10.65 4.05
N ASN A 97 12.02 -11.83 4.45
CA ASN A 97 12.26 -12.37 5.80
C ASN A 97 11.71 -11.46 6.91
N GLY A 98 10.60 -10.77 6.64
CA GLY A 98 9.97 -9.89 7.60
C GLY A 98 10.43 -8.43 7.54
N LEU A 99 11.41 -8.11 6.68
CA LEU A 99 11.82 -6.71 6.48
C LEU A 99 10.84 -5.93 5.62
N GLY A 100 10.11 -6.63 4.76
CA GLY A 100 9.05 -6.06 3.95
C GLY A 100 7.69 -6.37 4.52
N MET A 101 6.66 -6.08 3.74
CA MET A 101 5.27 -6.20 4.17
C MET A 101 4.41 -6.66 3.01
N ALA A 102 3.41 -7.49 3.30
CA ALA A 102 2.32 -7.77 2.39
C ALA A 102 1.08 -7.02 2.84
N ILE A 103 0.29 -6.55 1.89
CA ILE A 103 -1.01 -5.93 2.16
C ILE A 103 -2.08 -6.90 1.68
N LEU A 104 -3.03 -7.22 2.57
CA LEU A 104 -4.11 -8.15 2.29
C LEU A 104 -5.47 -7.47 2.45
N SER A 105 -6.41 -7.84 1.58
CA SER A 105 -7.82 -7.51 1.73
C SER A 105 -8.51 -8.69 2.39
N THR A 106 -9.02 -8.49 3.60
CA THR A 106 -9.60 -9.54 4.42
C THR A 106 -11.05 -9.23 4.77
N SER A 107 -11.72 -10.18 5.40
CA SER A 107 -13.06 -9.96 5.93
C SER A 107 -13.10 -8.89 7.04
N ARG A 108 -11.95 -8.57 7.61
CA ARG A 108 -11.80 -7.52 8.62
C ARG A 108 -11.19 -6.23 8.06
N GLY A 109 -11.24 -6.07 6.74
CA GLY A 109 -10.70 -4.90 6.06
C GLY A 109 -9.29 -5.13 5.54
N LEU A 110 -8.63 -4.05 5.15
CA LEU A 110 -7.26 -4.09 4.68
C LEU A 110 -6.32 -4.24 5.88
N LEU A 111 -5.43 -5.22 5.81
CA LEU A 111 -4.47 -5.50 6.88
C LEU A 111 -3.08 -5.75 6.29
N SER A 112 -2.05 -5.49 7.10
CA SER A 112 -0.71 -5.97 6.79
C SER A 112 -0.65 -7.47 7.05
N ASP A 113 0.39 -8.13 6.54
CA ASP A 113 0.60 -9.55 6.80
C ASP A 113 0.67 -9.85 8.31
N ARG A 114 1.36 -8.99 9.07
CA ARG A 114 1.42 -9.12 10.53
C ARG A 114 0.04 -8.98 11.16
N GLY A 115 -0.72 -7.97 10.74
CA GLY A 115 -2.08 -7.76 11.22
C GLY A 115 -3.00 -8.91 10.90
N ALA A 116 -2.90 -9.47 9.69
CA ALA A 116 -3.70 -10.61 9.28
C ALA A 116 -3.38 -11.86 10.10
N ARG A 117 -2.10 -12.09 10.40
CA ARG A 117 -1.70 -13.21 11.27
C ARG A 117 -2.22 -13.04 12.70
N GLU A 118 -2.14 -11.83 13.24
CA GLU A 118 -2.67 -11.53 14.58
C GLU A 118 -4.18 -11.76 14.65
N GLU A 119 -4.91 -11.36 13.61
CA GLU A 119 -6.36 -11.54 13.51
C GLU A 119 -6.74 -12.95 13.08
N LYS A 120 -5.75 -13.78 12.70
CA LYS A 120 -5.94 -15.16 12.26
C LYS A 120 -6.87 -15.27 11.04
N VAL A 121 -6.70 -14.35 10.09
CA VAL A 121 -7.48 -14.32 8.85
C VAL A 121 -6.57 -14.34 7.64
N GLY A 122 -7.00 -15.06 6.61
CA GLY A 122 -6.42 -14.96 5.29
C GLY A 122 -7.21 -13.97 4.44
N GLY A 123 -6.85 -13.84 3.18
CA GLY A 123 -7.57 -12.95 2.29
C GLY A 123 -6.90 -12.82 0.94
N GLU A 124 -7.27 -11.77 0.23
CA GLU A 124 -6.70 -11.46 -1.07
C GLU A 124 -5.36 -10.76 -0.88
N LEU A 125 -4.33 -11.32 -1.50
CA LEU A 125 -2.97 -10.76 -1.42
C LEU A 125 -2.85 -9.62 -2.43
N MET A 126 -2.87 -8.39 -1.93
CA MET A 126 -2.96 -7.20 -2.77
C MET A 126 -1.61 -6.74 -3.30
N ALA A 127 -0.61 -6.63 -2.44
CA ALA A 127 0.68 -6.05 -2.81
C ALA A 127 1.78 -6.48 -1.86
N PHE A 128 3.01 -6.42 -2.35
CA PHE A 128 4.22 -6.50 -1.53
C PHE A 128 4.91 -5.15 -1.51
N VAL A 129 5.50 -4.81 -0.37
CA VAL A 129 6.24 -3.56 -0.15
C VAL A 129 7.54 -3.89 0.59
N TRP A 130 8.65 -3.37 0.09
CA TRP A 130 9.92 -3.43 0.84
C TRP A 130 10.88 -2.34 0.45
#